data_9fc4ca79a5424b66c2bd0ddce175791a
#
_entry.id   9fc4ca79a5424b66c2bd0ddce175791a
#
_cell.length_a   1.000
_cell.length_b   1.000
_cell.length_c   1.000
_cell.angle_alpha   90.00
_cell.angle_beta   90.00
_cell.angle_gamma   90.00
#
_symmetry.space_group_name_H-M   'P 1'
#
loop_
_entity.id
_entity.type
_entity.pdbx_description
1 polymer ?
#
loop_
_entity_poly.entity_id
_entity_poly.type
_entity_poly.pdbx_seq_one_letter_code
_entity_poly.pdbx_strand_id
1 'polypeptide(L)'
;MALINHKPTSPGRRDAVSVRTEGLHKGAPYAPLTEAQSKTGGRNHYGRITTRHRGGGHKQHYRIIDFKRDKEGIAAKVERIEYDPNRTAHIALLCYADGERRYIIAPKGVAVGDRLVSGSDAPIKAGNSLPLRAIPVGSTIHCIEMKAGKGAQIARSAGASVQLVARESGYATLRLRSGEMRRVPVDCRATIGEVGNSEHSLKKLGKAGAKRWQGIRPTVRGVVMNPVDHPHGGGEGRTSGGRHPVSPWGTPTKGYKTRNNKRTQQFIVRRRK
;
A
#
# COMPACT_ATOMS: atom_id res chain seq x y z
N MET A 1 14.52 -15.01 -12.06
CA MET A 1 14.03 -13.62 -12.18
C MET A 1 12.51 -13.62 -12.22
N ALA A 2 11.87 -12.76 -11.46
CA ALA A 2 10.40 -12.75 -11.32
C ALA A 2 9.66 -11.96 -12.43
N LEU A 3 10.36 -11.42 -13.44
CA LEU A 3 9.79 -10.61 -14.51
C LEU A 3 9.65 -11.39 -15.81
N ILE A 4 8.53 -11.16 -16.51
CA ILE A 4 8.26 -11.68 -17.85
C ILE A 4 8.11 -10.50 -18.79
N ASN A 5 9.07 -10.36 -19.69
CA ASN A 5 8.98 -9.45 -20.83
C ASN A 5 8.17 -10.11 -21.93
N HIS A 6 7.08 -9.47 -22.34
CA HIS A 6 6.25 -10.01 -23.41
C HIS A 6 6.87 -9.78 -24.79
N LYS A 7 6.67 -10.74 -25.72
CA LYS A 7 7.06 -10.56 -27.12
C LYS A 7 6.28 -9.39 -27.74
N PRO A 8 6.90 -8.56 -28.61
CA PRO A 8 6.26 -7.37 -29.20
C PRO A 8 5.32 -7.73 -30.36
N THR A 9 4.37 -8.60 -30.12
CA THR A 9 3.42 -9.11 -31.14
C THR A 9 2.32 -8.10 -31.48
N SER A 10 2.13 -7.07 -30.65
CA SER A 10 1.17 -5.98 -30.87
C SER A 10 1.63 -4.71 -30.15
N PRO A 11 1.15 -3.51 -30.55
CA PRO A 11 1.51 -2.26 -29.87
C PRO A 11 1.31 -2.29 -28.35
N GLY A 12 0.25 -2.91 -27.87
CA GLY A 12 -0.05 -3.02 -26.45
C GLY A 12 0.81 -4.04 -25.68
N ARG A 13 1.52 -4.94 -26.39
CA ARG A 13 2.42 -5.92 -25.78
C ARG A 13 3.89 -5.55 -25.87
N ARG A 14 4.25 -4.66 -26.77
CA ARG A 14 5.64 -4.23 -27.01
C ARG A 14 6.37 -3.85 -25.73
N ASP A 15 5.75 -3.04 -24.89
CA ASP A 15 6.34 -2.53 -23.66
C ASP A 15 5.73 -3.16 -22.40
N ALA A 16 4.97 -4.25 -22.57
CA ALA A 16 4.33 -4.90 -21.43
C ALA A 16 5.31 -5.77 -20.65
N VAL A 17 5.34 -5.58 -19.33
CA VAL A 17 6.13 -6.39 -18.40
C VAL A 17 5.20 -6.91 -17.31
N SER A 18 5.16 -8.23 -17.11
CA SER A 18 4.41 -8.89 -16.05
C SER A 18 5.34 -9.39 -14.96
N VAL A 19 4.82 -9.51 -13.74
CA VAL A 19 5.50 -10.19 -12.64
C VAL A 19 5.06 -11.65 -12.64
N ARG A 20 5.99 -12.56 -12.46
CA ARG A 20 5.71 -13.98 -12.25
C ARG A 20 5.00 -14.18 -10.92
N THR A 21 3.95 -14.97 -10.91
CA THR A 21 3.11 -15.23 -9.73
C THR A 21 3.16 -16.71 -9.33
N GLU A 22 4.36 -17.30 -9.34
CA GLU A 22 4.57 -18.67 -8.92
C GLU A 22 4.29 -18.83 -7.42
N GLY A 23 3.73 -19.97 -7.04
CA GLY A 23 3.41 -20.28 -5.64
C GLY A 23 2.12 -19.63 -5.10
N LEU A 24 1.40 -18.84 -5.90
CA LEU A 24 0.11 -18.33 -5.48
C LEU A 24 -1.00 -19.35 -5.67
N HIS A 25 -1.91 -19.40 -4.72
CA HIS A 25 -3.14 -20.19 -4.80
C HIS A 25 -3.98 -19.70 -5.99
N LYS A 26 -4.40 -20.64 -6.86
CA LYS A 26 -5.17 -20.35 -8.08
C LYS A 26 -6.68 -20.47 -7.89
N GLY A 27 -7.13 -20.98 -6.75
CA GLY A 27 -8.53 -21.15 -6.43
C GLY A 27 -9.22 -19.89 -5.93
N ALA A 28 -10.49 -20.02 -5.56
CA ALA A 28 -11.26 -18.94 -4.97
C ALA A 28 -10.70 -18.51 -3.61
N PRO A 29 -10.86 -17.22 -3.22
CA PRO A 29 -10.51 -16.75 -1.89
C PRO A 29 -11.38 -17.43 -0.82
N TYR A 30 -10.93 -17.38 0.43
CA TYR A 30 -11.72 -17.91 1.55
C TYR A 30 -12.98 -17.07 1.76
N ALA A 31 -14.16 -17.65 1.43
CA ALA A 31 -15.42 -16.92 1.35
C ALA A 31 -15.81 -16.17 2.65
N PRO A 32 -15.65 -16.74 3.87
CA PRO A 32 -16.00 -16.05 5.11
C PRO A 32 -15.24 -14.77 5.38
N LEU A 33 -14.06 -14.59 4.76
CA LEU A 33 -13.23 -13.39 4.88
C LEU A 33 -13.31 -12.48 3.65
N THR A 34 -14.37 -12.60 2.83
CA THR A 34 -14.58 -11.76 1.65
C THR A 34 -15.90 -11.01 1.73
N GLU A 35 -15.87 -9.73 1.37
CA GLU A 35 -17.02 -8.85 1.32
C GLU A 35 -17.24 -8.28 -0.07
N ALA A 36 -18.49 -8.03 -0.42
CA ALA A 36 -18.84 -7.33 -1.65
C ALA A 36 -18.35 -5.86 -1.58
N GLN A 37 -17.74 -5.38 -2.65
CA GLN A 37 -17.26 -4.01 -2.74
C GLN A 37 -18.02 -3.25 -3.83
N SER A 38 -18.86 -2.30 -3.43
CA SER A 38 -19.51 -1.36 -4.35
C SER A 38 -18.52 -0.28 -4.81
N LYS A 39 -18.69 0.20 -6.05
CA LYS A 39 -17.86 1.24 -6.63
C LYS A 39 -18.64 2.54 -6.76
N THR A 40 -18.22 3.56 -6.05
CA THR A 40 -18.83 4.90 -6.09
C THR A 40 -18.41 5.72 -7.32
N GLY A 41 -17.38 5.28 -8.05
CA GLY A 41 -16.85 6.02 -9.20
C GLY A 41 -16.28 7.40 -8.84
N GLY A 42 -15.84 7.62 -7.61
CA GLY A 42 -15.33 8.90 -7.13
C GLY A 42 -16.42 9.91 -6.75
N ARG A 43 -17.69 9.48 -6.62
CA ARG A 43 -18.83 10.31 -6.20
C ARG A 43 -19.02 10.25 -4.69
N ASN A 44 -19.45 11.39 -4.11
CA ASN A 44 -19.92 11.46 -2.74
C ASN A 44 -21.41 11.06 -2.62
N HIS A 45 -22.00 11.22 -1.44
CA HIS A 45 -23.41 10.91 -1.19
C HIS A 45 -24.39 11.80 -1.97
N TYR A 46 -24.00 12.99 -2.41
CA TYR A 46 -24.78 13.85 -3.31
C TYR A 46 -24.60 13.54 -4.79
N GLY A 47 -23.86 12.48 -5.16
CA GLY A 47 -23.56 12.12 -6.54
C GLY A 47 -22.51 13.00 -7.24
N ARG A 48 -21.90 13.97 -6.54
CA ARG A 48 -20.89 14.87 -7.10
C ARG A 48 -19.51 14.20 -7.10
N ILE A 49 -18.71 14.45 -8.15
CA ILE A 49 -17.34 13.93 -8.24
C ILE A 49 -16.45 14.69 -7.27
N THR A 50 -16.00 14.01 -6.22
CA THR A 50 -15.04 14.52 -5.23
C THR A 50 -13.63 13.96 -5.43
N THR A 51 -13.52 12.81 -6.09
CA THR A 51 -12.23 12.20 -6.46
C THR A 51 -12.22 11.97 -7.97
N ARG A 52 -11.45 12.80 -8.69
CA ARG A 52 -11.36 12.71 -10.15
C ARG A 52 -10.60 11.48 -10.61
N HIS A 53 -10.77 11.10 -11.87
CA HIS A 53 -10.07 10.02 -12.56
C HIS A 53 -10.29 8.63 -11.93
N ARG A 54 -11.42 8.41 -11.27
CA ARG A 54 -11.85 7.13 -10.71
C ARG A 54 -13.14 6.64 -11.36
N GLY A 55 -13.26 5.33 -11.55
CA GLY A 55 -14.48 4.69 -12.04
C GLY A 55 -14.23 3.59 -13.04
N GLY A 56 -15.22 2.73 -13.23
CA GLY A 56 -15.11 1.50 -14.02
C GLY A 56 -14.18 0.48 -13.37
N GLY A 57 -13.50 -0.28 -14.21
CA GLY A 57 -12.59 -1.35 -13.78
C GLY A 57 -13.30 -2.66 -13.44
N HIS A 58 -12.51 -3.72 -13.29
CA HIS A 58 -13.01 -5.05 -12.99
C HIS A 58 -13.70 -5.11 -11.62
N LYS A 59 -14.81 -5.89 -11.48
CA LYS A 59 -15.48 -6.14 -10.21
C LYS A 59 -14.51 -6.82 -9.24
N GLN A 60 -14.50 -6.37 -7.99
CA GLN A 60 -13.60 -6.87 -6.95
C GLN A 60 -14.39 -7.18 -5.68
N HIS A 61 -13.93 -8.18 -4.93
CA HIS A 61 -14.34 -8.44 -3.56
C HIS A 61 -13.25 -7.93 -2.63
N TYR A 62 -13.62 -7.35 -1.52
CA TYR A 62 -12.69 -6.97 -0.46
C TYR A 62 -12.29 -8.21 0.36
N ARG A 63 -11.02 -8.31 0.75
CA ARG A 63 -10.53 -9.32 1.70
C ARG A 63 -10.33 -8.66 3.05
N ILE A 64 -10.94 -9.22 4.07
CA ILE A 64 -10.79 -8.75 5.46
C ILE A 64 -9.40 -9.15 5.92
N ILE A 65 -8.54 -8.15 6.13
CA ILE A 65 -7.15 -8.36 6.56
C ILE A 65 -7.03 -8.04 8.04
N ASP A 66 -6.40 -8.94 8.78
CA ASP A 66 -6.03 -8.70 10.17
C ASP A 66 -4.83 -7.74 10.24
N PHE A 67 -5.13 -6.46 10.41
CA PHE A 67 -4.12 -5.43 10.64
C PHE A 67 -3.76 -5.25 12.11
N LYS A 68 -4.53 -5.83 13.03
CA LYS A 68 -4.30 -5.69 14.46
C LYS A 68 -3.35 -6.74 14.99
N ARG A 69 -3.44 -7.98 14.47
CA ARG A 69 -2.64 -9.11 14.95
C ARG A 69 -2.80 -9.31 16.46
N ASP A 70 -4.03 -9.14 16.96
CA ASP A 70 -4.39 -9.13 18.37
C ASP A 70 -4.45 -10.54 19.01
N LYS A 71 -4.35 -11.60 18.23
CA LYS A 71 -4.34 -12.98 18.71
C LYS A 71 -2.93 -13.36 19.17
N GLU A 72 -2.67 -13.12 20.46
CA GLU A 72 -1.33 -13.27 21.05
C GLU A 72 -1.08 -14.71 21.54
N GLY A 73 0.20 -15.13 21.46
CA GLY A 73 0.66 -16.41 21.99
C GLY A 73 0.22 -17.65 21.21
N ILE A 74 -0.75 -17.52 20.29
CA ILE A 74 -1.28 -18.64 19.52
C ILE A 74 -0.56 -18.73 18.18
N ALA A 75 0.06 -19.89 17.91
CA ALA A 75 0.74 -20.13 16.65
C ALA A 75 -0.27 -20.31 15.51
N ALA A 76 -0.02 -19.66 14.38
CA ALA A 76 -0.78 -19.81 13.16
C ALA A 76 0.10 -20.41 12.05
N LYS A 77 -0.43 -21.37 11.30
CA LYS A 77 0.21 -21.96 10.12
C LYS A 77 -0.22 -21.19 8.87
N VAL A 78 0.71 -20.87 8.01
CA VAL A 78 0.42 -20.33 6.67
C VAL A 78 -0.19 -21.45 5.82
N GLU A 79 -1.48 -21.36 5.53
CA GLU A 79 -2.22 -22.35 4.76
C GLU A 79 -1.97 -22.17 3.25
N ARG A 80 -2.01 -20.92 2.78
CA ARG A 80 -1.77 -20.57 1.37
C ARG A 80 -1.47 -19.08 1.21
N ILE A 81 -0.86 -18.70 0.08
CA ILE A 81 -0.62 -17.31 -0.31
C ILE A 81 -1.51 -17.01 -1.52
N GLU A 82 -2.21 -15.88 -1.48
CA GLU A 82 -3.22 -15.50 -2.48
C GLU A 82 -2.94 -14.13 -3.12
N TYR A 83 -3.45 -13.96 -4.35
CA TYR A 83 -3.53 -12.67 -5.01
C TYR A 83 -4.69 -11.86 -4.45
N ASP A 84 -4.47 -10.59 -4.12
CA ASP A 84 -5.51 -9.65 -3.74
C ASP A 84 -5.61 -8.50 -4.77
N PRO A 85 -6.76 -8.32 -5.44
CA PRO A 85 -6.95 -7.24 -6.42
C PRO A 85 -7.04 -5.84 -5.80
N ASN A 86 -7.20 -5.73 -4.46
CA ASN A 86 -7.38 -4.46 -3.76
C ASN A 86 -6.05 -3.82 -3.32
N ARG A 87 -4.96 -4.60 -3.39
CA ARG A 87 -3.63 -4.14 -2.97
C ARG A 87 -2.53 -4.66 -3.88
N THR A 88 -1.35 -4.07 -3.75
CA THR A 88 -0.17 -4.47 -4.55
C THR A 88 0.56 -5.67 -3.95
N ALA A 89 0.47 -5.85 -2.63
CA ALA A 89 1.02 -6.99 -1.90
C ALA A 89 0.13 -8.23 -2.03
N HIS A 90 0.73 -9.41 -1.99
CA HIS A 90 -0.01 -10.66 -1.79
C HIS A 90 -0.47 -10.77 -0.35
N ILE A 91 -1.44 -11.65 -0.10
CA ILE A 91 -1.98 -11.95 1.22
C ILE A 91 -1.74 -13.42 1.56
N ALA A 92 -1.54 -13.71 2.83
CA ALA A 92 -1.40 -15.06 3.34
C ALA A 92 -2.60 -15.41 4.21
N LEU A 93 -3.23 -16.57 3.96
CA LEU A 93 -4.25 -17.14 4.82
C LEU A 93 -3.56 -17.90 5.93
N LEU A 94 -3.80 -17.48 7.16
CA LEU A 94 -3.33 -18.13 8.37
C LEU A 94 -4.46 -19.01 8.94
N CYS A 95 -4.09 -20.21 9.39
CA CYS A 95 -4.93 -21.08 10.20
C CYS A 95 -4.30 -21.17 11.59
N TYR A 96 -4.99 -20.67 12.60
CA TYR A 96 -4.56 -20.73 14.00
C TYR A 96 -4.81 -22.12 14.58
N ALA A 97 -4.15 -22.45 15.70
CA ALA A 97 -4.27 -23.74 16.36
C ALA A 97 -5.71 -24.05 16.84
N ASP A 98 -6.52 -23.01 17.07
CA ASP A 98 -7.95 -23.11 17.44
C ASP A 98 -8.90 -23.18 16.23
N GLY A 99 -8.39 -23.28 15.00
CA GLY A 99 -9.16 -23.39 13.76
C GLY A 99 -9.59 -22.05 13.16
N GLU A 100 -9.41 -20.91 13.84
CA GLU A 100 -9.74 -19.60 13.27
C GLU A 100 -8.82 -19.28 12.08
N ARG A 101 -9.39 -18.72 11.02
CA ARG A 101 -8.63 -18.27 9.86
C ARG A 101 -8.62 -16.76 9.76
N ARG A 102 -7.46 -16.18 9.45
CA ARG A 102 -7.30 -14.75 9.19
C ARG A 102 -6.37 -14.50 8.00
N TYR A 103 -6.65 -13.45 7.24
CA TYR A 103 -5.71 -12.97 6.22
C TYR A 103 -4.73 -11.97 6.83
N ILE A 104 -3.47 -12.06 6.42
CA ILE A 104 -2.43 -11.05 6.68
C ILE A 104 -1.79 -10.59 5.37
N ILE A 105 -1.08 -9.47 5.41
CA ILE A 105 -0.16 -9.10 4.31
C ILE A 105 0.97 -10.12 4.29
N ALA A 106 1.23 -10.74 3.14
CA ALA A 106 2.28 -11.75 3.00
C ALA A 106 3.67 -11.10 3.09
N PRO A 107 4.48 -11.45 4.10
CA PRO A 107 5.86 -10.99 4.22
C PRO A 107 6.74 -11.67 3.16
N LYS A 108 7.85 -11.04 2.81
CA LYS A 108 8.87 -11.63 1.96
C LYS A 108 9.56 -12.79 2.67
N GLY A 109 9.75 -13.91 1.96
CA GLY A 109 10.43 -15.09 2.49
C GLY A 109 9.55 -16.03 3.31
N VAL A 110 8.27 -15.68 3.54
CA VAL A 110 7.32 -16.58 4.20
C VAL A 110 6.71 -17.52 3.15
N ALA A 111 6.70 -18.80 3.44
CA ALA A 111 6.20 -19.88 2.58
C ALA A 111 4.95 -20.55 3.21
N VAL A 112 4.26 -21.32 2.38
CA VAL A 112 3.17 -22.20 2.85
C VAL A 112 3.73 -23.24 3.80
N GLY A 113 3.09 -23.44 4.94
CA GLY A 113 3.54 -24.33 6.01
C GLY A 113 4.28 -23.64 7.15
N ASP A 114 4.77 -22.42 6.95
CA ASP A 114 5.44 -21.66 8.02
C ASP A 114 4.52 -21.39 9.19
N ARG A 115 5.10 -21.37 10.40
CA ARG A 115 4.40 -20.98 11.63
C ARG A 115 4.74 -19.54 12.00
N LEU A 116 3.72 -18.75 12.25
CA LEU A 116 3.81 -17.34 12.65
C LEU A 116 3.10 -17.12 13.97
N VAL A 117 3.70 -16.26 14.80
CA VAL A 117 3.18 -15.94 16.14
C VAL A 117 3.08 -14.41 16.29
N SER A 118 2.13 -13.96 17.08
CA SER A 118 2.00 -12.56 17.50
C SER A 118 2.11 -12.49 19.02
N GLY A 119 2.74 -11.46 19.56
CA GLY A 119 2.87 -11.23 21.01
C GLY A 119 4.22 -10.64 21.38
N SER A 120 4.38 -10.25 22.67
CA SER A 120 5.62 -9.67 23.19
C SER A 120 6.79 -10.66 23.16
N ASP A 121 6.49 -11.94 23.34
CA ASP A 121 7.48 -13.03 23.49
C ASP A 121 7.69 -13.82 22.19
N ALA A 122 7.09 -13.33 21.08
CA ALA A 122 7.25 -13.96 19.78
C ALA A 122 8.72 -13.87 19.31
N PRO A 123 9.28 -14.94 18.71
CA PRO A 123 10.65 -14.92 18.21
C PRO A 123 10.82 -13.89 17.11
N ILE A 124 12.04 -13.32 16.97
CA ILE A 124 12.40 -12.33 15.95
C ILE A 124 12.58 -13.05 14.60
N LYS A 125 11.46 -13.43 13.99
CA LYS A 125 11.38 -14.12 12.70
C LYS A 125 10.49 -13.34 11.75
N ALA A 126 10.81 -13.33 10.46
CA ALA A 126 9.99 -12.68 9.43
C ALA A 126 8.53 -13.17 9.49
N GLY A 127 7.58 -12.24 9.52
CA GLY A 127 6.15 -12.50 9.61
C GLY A 127 5.57 -12.51 11.03
N ASN A 128 6.39 -12.59 12.06
CA ASN A 128 5.93 -12.45 13.45
C ASN A 128 5.64 -10.99 13.78
N SER A 129 4.63 -10.75 14.60
CA SER A 129 4.17 -9.43 15.00
C SER A 129 4.44 -9.18 16.49
N LEU A 130 5.19 -8.12 16.78
CA LEU A 130 5.57 -7.75 18.14
C LEU A 130 5.33 -6.26 18.40
N PRO A 131 5.18 -5.86 19.67
CA PRO A 131 5.27 -4.44 20.03
C PRO A 131 6.70 -3.93 19.76
N LEU A 132 6.84 -2.66 19.36
CA LEU A 132 8.14 -2.07 19.00
C LEU A 132 9.17 -2.11 20.15
N ARG A 133 8.71 -2.17 21.40
CA ARG A 133 9.57 -2.34 22.57
C ARG A 133 10.34 -3.66 22.58
N ALA A 134 9.76 -4.73 21.99
CA ALA A 134 10.37 -6.06 21.94
C ALA A 134 11.23 -6.29 20.69
N ILE A 135 11.20 -5.38 19.70
CA ILE A 135 11.93 -5.53 18.46
C ILE A 135 13.33 -4.91 18.59
N PRO A 136 14.43 -5.60 18.24
CA PRO A 136 15.78 -5.04 18.26
C PRO A 136 15.91 -3.80 17.36
N VAL A 137 16.70 -2.81 17.82
CA VAL A 137 17.08 -1.65 17.01
C VAL A 137 17.88 -2.12 15.79
N GLY A 138 17.71 -1.44 14.65
CA GLY A 138 18.31 -1.84 13.37
C GLY A 138 17.42 -2.77 12.54
N SER A 139 16.42 -3.41 13.15
CA SER A 139 15.54 -4.37 12.47
C SER A 139 14.73 -3.71 11.35
N THR A 140 14.52 -4.47 10.29
CA THR A 140 13.58 -4.13 9.21
C THR A 140 12.19 -4.64 9.58
N ILE A 141 11.20 -3.76 9.51
CA ILE A 141 9.81 -4.02 9.91
C ILE A 141 8.81 -3.48 8.89
N HIS A 142 7.60 -4.00 8.92
CA HIS A 142 6.47 -3.54 8.09
C HIS A 142 5.15 -3.64 8.84
N CYS A 143 4.04 -3.24 8.23
CA CYS A 143 2.71 -3.26 8.86
C CYS A 143 2.71 -2.66 10.27
N ILE A 144 3.18 -1.39 10.38
CA ILE A 144 3.39 -0.73 11.65
C ILE A 144 2.15 0.07 12.05
N GLU A 145 1.77 -0.02 13.30
CA GLU A 145 0.74 0.83 13.89
C GLU A 145 1.25 2.26 14.14
N MET A 146 0.34 3.22 14.16
CA MET A 146 0.62 4.61 14.57
C MET A 146 0.07 4.93 15.96
N LYS A 147 -0.87 4.11 16.44
CA LYS A 147 -1.44 4.11 17.79
C LYS A 147 -1.64 2.65 18.16
N ALA A 148 -1.30 2.29 19.38
CA ALA A 148 -1.48 0.94 19.88
C ALA A 148 -2.93 0.46 19.71
N GLY A 149 -3.12 -0.76 19.23
CA GLY A 149 -4.43 -1.41 19.03
C GLY A 149 -5.26 -0.88 17.86
N LYS A 150 -4.80 0.15 17.12
CA LYS A 150 -5.53 0.69 15.96
C LYS A 150 -5.38 -0.17 14.70
N GLY A 151 -4.37 -1.01 14.66
CA GLY A 151 -4.00 -1.79 13.49
C GLY A 151 -2.99 -1.09 12.58
N ALA A 152 -2.30 -1.86 11.77
CA ALA A 152 -1.21 -1.43 10.92
C ALA A 152 -1.62 -0.36 9.90
N GLN A 153 -0.84 0.71 9.78
CA GLN A 153 -1.09 1.83 8.88
C GLN A 153 0.11 2.15 7.97
N ILE A 154 1.34 1.90 8.43
CA ILE A 154 2.59 2.20 7.72
C ILE A 154 3.15 0.93 7.08
N ALA A 155 3.78 1.05 5.90
CA ALA A 155 4.48 -0.02 5.17
C ALA A 155 3.61 -1.27 4.91
N ARG A 156 2.52 -1.10 4.16
CA ARG A 156 1.58 -2.17 3.77
C ARG A 156 1.64 -2.55 2.29
N SER A 157 2.26 -1.71 1.46
CA SER A 157 2.34 -1.93 0.01
C SER A 157 3.45 -2.93 -0.33
N ALA A 158 3.38 -3.55 -1.51
CA ALA A 158 4.39 -4.45 -2.03
C ALA A 158 5.82 -3.88 -1.90
N GLY A 159 6.75 -4.66 -1.39
CA GLY A 159 8.14 -4.27 -1.18
C GLY A 159 8.36 -3.12 -0.20
N ALA A 160 7.34 -2.74 0.59
CA ALA A 160 7.52 -1.70 1.59
C ALA A 160 8.20 -2.24 2.84
N SER A 161 9.12 -1.44 3.38
CA SER A 161 9.83 -1.70 4.62
C SER A 161 10.17 -0.41 5.35
N VAL A 162 10.43 -0.52 6.63
CA VAL A 162 10.82 0.59 7.53
C VAL A 162 11.91 0.06 8.44
N GLN A 163 12.89 0.88 8.75
CA GLN A 163 13.94 0.55 9.71
C GLN A 163 13.62 1.16 11.08
N LEU A 164 13.72 0.36 12.13
CA LEU A 164 13.69 0.82 13.51
C LEU A 164 15.07 1.36 13.87
N VAL A 165 15.19 2.67 14.07
CA VAL A 165 16.50 3.35 14.25
C VAL A 165 16.87 3.49 15.73
N ALA A 166 15.90 3.87 16.58
CA ALA A 166 16.14 4.10 18.00
C ALA A 166 14.85 3.89 18.80
N ARG A 167 15.00 3.71 20.12
CA ARG A 167 13.90 3.69 21.10
C ARG A 167 14.31 4.55 22.28
N GLU A 168 13.56 5.59 22.53
CA GLU A 168 13.85 6.57 23.59
C GLU A 168 12.55 7.16 24.15
N SER A 169 12.50 7.39 25.44
CA SER A 169 11.40 8.13 26.10
C SER A 169 9.99 7.64 25.74
N GLY A 170 9.80 6.32 25.66
CA GLY A 170 8.48 5.73 25.32
C GLY A 170 8.12 5.80 23.83
N TYR A 171 9.03 6.24 22.96
CA TYR A 171 8.85 6.30 21.50
C TYR A 171 9.92 5.50 20.76
N ALA A 172 9.49 4.92 19.64
CA ALA A 172 10.36 4.30 18.64
C ALA A 172 10.53 5.27 17.45
N THR A 173 11.76 5.53 17.06
CA THR A 173 12.11 6.34 15.89
C THR A 173 12.26 5.44 14.68
N LEU A 174 11.41 5.69 13.68
CA LEU A 174 11.30 4.91 12.45
C LEU A 174 11.85 5.70 11.26
N ARG A 175 12.70 5.07 10.45
CA ARG A 175 13.15 5.59 9.16
C ARG A 175 12.30 4.96 8.05
N LEU A 176 11.43 5.77 7.44
CA LEU A 176 10.59 5.35 6.32
C LEU A 176 11.40 5.25 5.02
N ARG A 177 10.91 4.50 4.04
CA ARG A 177 11.52 4.38 2.71
C ARG A 177 11.68 5.73 1.99
N SER A 178 10.84 6.71 2.30
CA SER A 178 10.95 8.09 1.77
C SER A 178 12.09 8.91 2.38
N GLY A 179 12.79 8.39 3.41
CA GLY A 179 13.79 9.12 4.18
C GLY A 179 13.22 9.94 5.34
N GLU A 180 11.89 10.03 5.50
CA GLU A 180 11.26 10.64 6.67
C GLU A 180 11.59 9.85 7.93
N MET A 181 12.00 10.53 9.00
CA MET A 181 12.16 9.96 10.33
C MET A 181 10.97 10.36 11.20
N ARG A 182 10.30 9.38 11.76
CA ARG A 182 9.07 9.56 12.52
C ARG A 182 9.09 8.80 13.83
N ARG A 183 8.54 9.41 14.90
CA ARG A 183 8.30 8.79 16.19
C ARG A 183 6.93 8.10 16.23
N VAL A 184 6.90 6.95 16.87
CA VAL A 184 5.68 6.17 17.13
C VAL A 184 5.78 5.61 18.55
N PRO A 185 4.68 5.52 19.34
CA PRO A 185 4.74 4.90 20.66
C PRO A 185 5.30 3.48 20.62
N VAL A 186 6.08 3.08 21.61
CA VAL A 186 6.75 1.76 21.66
C VAL A 186 5.79 0.58 21.80
N ASP A 187 4.57 0.82 22.29
CA ASP A 187 3.52 -0.19 22.42
C ASP A 187 2.81 -0.50 21.09
N CYS A 188 3.05 0.31 20.06
CA CYS A 188 2.57 0.02 18.71
C CYS A 188 3.19 -1.25 18.17
N ARG A 189 2.38 -2.07 17.50
CA ARG A 189 2.83 -3.33 16.90
C ARG A 189 3.42 -3.10 15.51
N ALA A 190 4.36 -3.97 15.18
CA ALA A 190 4.94 -4.08 13.85
C ALA A 190 5.22 -5.54 13.52
N THR A 191 5.27 -5.86 12.24
CA THR A 191 5.66 -7.19 11.75
C THR A 191 7.11 -7.17 11.29
N ILE A 192 7.88 -8.18 11.66
CA ILE A 192 9.30 -8.33 11.29
C ILE A 192 9.44 -8.62 9.80
N GLY A 193 10.45 -8.03 9.17
CA GLY A 193 10.77 -8.22 7.76
C GLY A 193 10.16 -7.15 6.86
N GLU A 194 10.13 -7.40 5.56
CA GLU A 194 9.55 -6.53 4.53
C GLU A 194 8.33 -7.18 3.88
N VAL A 195 7.49 -6.39 3.24
CA VAL A 195 6.34 -6.88 2.47
C VAL A 195 6.83 -7.60 1.22
N GLY A 196 6.23 -8.73 0.88
CA GLY A 196 6.52 -9.49 -0.34
C GLY A 196 6.15 -8.74 -1.63
N ASN A 197 6.40 -9.40 -2.77
CA ASN A 197 6.09 -8.91 -4.13
C ASN A 197 6.78 -7.57 -4.48
N SER A 198 8.04 -7.41 -4.11
CA SER A 198 8.83 -6.19 -4.34
C SER A 198 8.91 -5.79 -5.82
N GLU A 199 8.87 -6.76 -6.72
CA GLU A 199 8.93 -6.59 -8.17
C GLU A 199 7.66 -5.96 -8.77
N HIS A 200 6.59 -5.82 -8.00
CA HIS A 200 5.33 -5.20 -8.46
C HIS A 200 5.56 -3.80 -9.08
N SER A 201 6.52 -3.03 -8.56
CA SER A 201 6.86 -1.70 -9.08
C SER A 201 7.46 -1.71 -10.48
N LEU A 202 8.00 -2.85 -10.92
CA LEU A 202 8.63 -3.04 -12.23
C LEU A 202 7.62 -3.42 -13.32
N LYS A 203 6.37 -3.69 -12.95
CA LYS A 203 5.29 -4.01 -13.88
C LYS A 203 4.98 -2.85 -14.80
N LYS A 204 4.94 -3.12 -16.12
CA LYS A 204 4.53 -2.17 -17.16
C LYS A 204 3.24 -2.64 -17.81
N LEU A 205 2.23 -1.79 -17.85
CA LEU A 205 0.90 -2.14 -18.35
C LEU A 205 0.80 -2.23 -19.87
N GLY A 206 1.72 -1.57 -20.61
CA GLY A 206 1.81 -1.60 -22.06
C GLY A 206 0.73 -0.82 -22.81
N LYS A 207 -0.49 -0.68 -22.26
CA LYS A 207 -1.61 0.01 -22.93
C LYS A 207 -2.52 0.76 -21.94
N ALA A 208 -3.18 1.82 -22.44
CA ALA A 208 -4.12 2.63 -21.66
C ALA A 208 -5.32 1.82 -21.14
N GLY A 209 -5.82 0.86 -21.93
CA GLY A 209 -6.92 -0.03 -21.53
C GLY A 209 -6.62 -0.81 -20.26
N ALA A 210 -5.35 -1.22 -20.03
CA ALA A 210 -4.97 -1.91 -18.80
C ALA A 210 -5.11 -1.03 -17.53
N LYS A 211 -4.89 0.28 -17.64
CA LYS A 211 -5.22 1.24 -16.57
C LYS A 211 -6.72 1.38 -16.36
N ARG A 212 -7.51 1.33 -17.46
CA ARG A 212 -8.98 1.36 -17.37
C ARG A 212 -9.51 0.16 -16.60
N TRP A 213 -8.95 -1.02 -16.80
CA TRP A 213 -9.31 -2.22 -16.04
C TRP A 213 -9.07 -2.08 -14.54
N GLN A 214 -8.11 -1.25 -14.14
CA GLN A 214 -7.81 -0.93 -12.73
C GLN A 214 -8.74 0.16 -12.15
N GLY A 215 -9.69 0.67 -12.92
CA GLY A 215 -10.60 1.73 -12.47
C GLY A 215 -10.02 3.14 -12.56
N ILE A 216 -8.93 3.31 -13.30
CA ILE A 216 -8.30 4.63 -13.51
C ILE A 216 -8.84 5.21 -14.82
N ARG A 217 -9.51 6.35 -14.74
CA ARG A 217 -10.01 7.09 -15.91
C ARG A 217 -8.92 7.98 -16.51
N PRO A 218 -9.03 8.37 -17.79
CA PRO A 218 -8.08 9.28 -18.42
C PRO A 218 -7.97 10.61 -17.68
N THR A 219 -6.77 11.20 -17.72
CA THR A 219 -6.48 12.53 -17.17
C THR A 219 -6.25 13.50 -18.31
N VAL A 220 -7.00 14.60 -18.32
CA VAL A 220 -6.81 15.71 -19.24
C VAL A 220 -5.86 16.74 -18.62
N ARG A 221 -4.90 17.23 -19.39
CA ARG A 221 -3.97 18.27 -18.93
C ARG A 221 -4.70 19.61 -18.80
N GLY A 222 -4.39 20.40 -17.75
CA GLY A 222 -5.02 21.70 -17.53
C GLY A 222 -4.84 22.70 -18.69
N VAL A 223 -3.74 22.61 -19.43
CA VAL A 223 -3.44 23.48 -20.59
C VAL A 223 -4.43 23.33 -21.76
N VAL A 224 -5.09 22.16 -21.87
CA VAL A 224 -6.07 21.90 -22.95
C VAL A 224 -7.51 22.08 -22.49
N MET A 225 -7.71 22.64 -21.31
CA MET A 225 -9.02 22.99 -20.77
C MET A 225 -9.34 24.46 -21.05
N ASN A 226 -10.60 24.84 -20.82
CA ASN A 226 -11.01 26.23 -20.86
C ASN A 226 -10.55 27.00 -19.61
N PRO A 227 -10.46 28.35 -19.65
CA PRO A 227 -10.06 29.17 -18.50
C PRO A 227 -10.91 28.95 -17.25
N VAL A 228 -12.19 28.64 -17.39
CA VAL A 228 -13.12 28.34 -16.28
C VAL A 228 -12.78 27.03 -15.56
N ASP A 229 -12.17 26.07 -16.28
CA ASP A 229 -11.93 24.73 -15.74
C ASP A 229 -10.55 24.58 -15.09
N HIS A 230 -9.58 25.39 -15.52
CA HIS A 230 -8.22 25.31 -15.01
C HIS A 230 -7.46 26.63 -15.16
N PRO A 231 -6.62 27.04 -14.19
CA PRO A 231 -5.78 28.25 -14.27
C PRO A 231 -4.77 28.26 -15.43
N HIS A 232 -4.49 27.11 -16.05
CA HIS A 232 -3.66 26.99 -17.25
C HIS A 232 -4.49 26.89 -18.54
N GLY A 233 -5.81 27.01 -18.45
CA GLY A 233 -6.71 26.91 -19.61
C GLY A 233 -6.74 28.16 -20.45
N GLY A 234 -7.24 28.00 -21.66
CA GLY A 234 -7.39 29.08 -22.66
C GLY A 234 -6.27 29.13 -23.69
N GLY A 235 -6.36 30.15 -24.57
CA GLY A 235 -5.47 30.36 -25.72
C GLY A 235 -5.91 29.61 -26.97
N GLU A 236 -5.24 29.91 -28.09
CA GLU A 236 -5.47 29.29 -29.39
C GLU A 236 -4.34 28.30 -29.72
N GLY A 237 -4.69 27.13 -30.27
CA GLY A 237 -3.74 26.09 -30.66
C GLY A 237 -2.90 25.54 -29.52
N ARG A 238 -1.59 25.41 -29.72
CA ARG A 238 -0.63 24.94 -28.70
C ARG A 238 -0.16 26.11 -27.84
N THR A 239 -0.89 26.40 -26.78
CA THR A 239 -0.49 27.41 -25.79
C THR A 239 0.34 26.76 -24.65
N SER A 240 1.24 27.56 -24.07
CA SER A 240 1.95 27.20 -22.84
C SER A 240 1.08 27.47 -21.61
N GLY A 241 1.52 27.01 -20.41
CA GLY A 241 0.78 27.25 -19.18
C GLY A 241 0.67 28.72 -18.75
N GLY A 242 1.49 29.63 -19.30
CA GLY A 242 1.46 31.06 -19.09
C GLY A 242 1.80 31.56 -17.66
N ARG A 243 2.03 30.63 -16.73
CA ARG A 243 2.27 30.92 -15.32
C ARG A 243 2.99 29.75 -14.63
N HIS A 244 3.40 29.92 -13.38
CA HIS A 244 3.93 28.82 -12.59
C HIS A 244 2.94 27.65 -12.51
N PRO A 245 3.42 26.38 -12.53
CA PRO A 245 2.55 25.21 -12.47
C PRO A 245 1.70 25.20 -11.19
N VAL A 246 0.39 25.17 -11.39
CA VAL A 246 -0.60 25.12 -10.30
C VAL A 246 -1.60 23.99 -10.50
N SER A 247 -2.25 23.60 -9.42
CA SER A 247 -3.39 22.68 -9.43
C SER A 247 -4.65 23.36 -9.99
N PRO A 248 -5.74 22.61 -10.28
CA PRO A 248 -7.02 23.22 -10.67
C PRO A 248 -7.57 24.22 -9.66
N TRP A 249 -7.16 24.15 -8.42
CA TRP A 249 -7.57 25.06 -7.33
C TRP A 249 -6.55 26.17 -7.07
N GLY A 250 -5.57 26.36 -7.96
CA GLY A 250 -4.58 27.42 -7.87
C GLY A 250 -3.39 27.13 -6.94
N THR A 251 -3.36 26.01 -6.25
CA THR A 251 -2.24 25.66 -5.35
C THR A 251 -0.98 25.35 -6.15
N PRO A 252 0.19 25.96 -5.86
CA PRO A 252 1.45 25.64 -6.52
C PRO A 252 1.79 24.15 -6.42
N THR A 253 2.20 23.55 -7.54
CA THR A 253 2.52 22.10 -7.61
C THR A 253 3.99 21.78 -7.41
N LYS A 254 4.87 22.77 -7.47
CA LYS A 254 6.32 22.62 -7.27
C LYS A 254 6.79 23.46 -6.09
N GLY A 255 7.59 22.87 -5.22
CA GLY A 255 8.24 23.53 -4.09
C GLY A 255 7.34 23.93 -2.92
N TYR A 256 6.04 24.04 -3.11
CA TYR A 256 5.12 24.47 -2.06
C TYR A 256 4.92 23.39 -0.99
N LYS A 257 5.00 23.80 0.29
CA LYS A 257 4.76 22.92 1.44
C LYS A 257 3.24 22.72 1.65
N THR A 258 2.69 21.63 1.14
CA THR A 258 1.24 21.35 1.23
C THR A 258 0.79 20.78 2.58
N ARG A 259 1.70 20.13 3.36
CA ARG A 259 1.35 19.57 4.66
C ARG A 259 1.12 20.67 5.70
N ASN A 260 -0.08 20.76 6.23
CA ASN A 260 -0.49 21.75 7.24
C ASN A 260 -1.06 21.10 8.52
N ASN A 261 -0.74 19.84 8.79
CA ASN A 261 -1.23 19.13 9.98
C ASN A 261 -0.34 19.40 11.19
N LYS A 262 -0.71 20.40 11.99
CA LYS A 262 0.01 20.79 13.22
C LYS A 262 0.02 19.67 14.28
N ARG A 263 -1.11 18.97 14.45
CA ARG A 263 -1.30 17.93 15.48
C ARG A 263 -0.29 16.79 15.43
N THR A 264 0.12 16.36 14.23
CA THR A 264 1.04 15.24 14.04
C THR A 264 2.46 15.69 13.65
N GLN A 265 2.72 16.99 13.60
CA GLN A 265 4.04 17.53 13.27
C GLN A 265 5.09 17.15 14.31
N GLN A 266 4.74 17.13 15.60
CA GLN A 266 5.61 16.76 16.71
C GLN A 266 6.21 15.35 16.61
N PHE A 267 5.57 14.44 15.87
CA PHE A 267 6.08 13.08 15.65
C PHE A 267 7.05 12.96 14.48
N ILE A 268 7.29 14.03 13.73
CA ILE A 268 8.24 14.04 12.60
C ILE A 268 9.55 14.64 13.08
N VAL A 269 10.56 13.78 13.25
CA VAL A 269 11.91 14.19 13.65
C VAL A 269 12.65 14.82 12.47
N ARG A 270 12.59 14.16 11.31
CA ARG A 270 13.23 14.63 10.07
C ARG A 270 12.30 14.43 8.89
N ARG A 271 12.12 15.46 8.10
CA ARG A 271 11.32 15.37 6.86
C ARG A 271 12.11 14.67 5.75
N ARG A 272 11.38 14.13 4.78
CA ARG A 272 11.98 13.73 3.49
C ARG A 272 12.61 14.96 2.82
N LYS A 273 13.72 14.78 2.15
CA LYS A 273 14.29 15.80 1.27
C LYS A 273 13.41 16.01 0.04
#